data_c6cb6217ff01258feecb6b47b77f7290
#
_entry.id   c6cb6217ff01258feecb6b47b77f7290
#
_cell.length_a   1.000
_cell.length_b   1.000
_cell.length_c   1.000
_cell.angle_alpha   90.00
_cell.angle_beta   90.00
_cell.angle_gamma   90.00
#
_symmetry.space_group_name_H-M   'P 1'
#
loop_
_entity.id
_entity.type
_entity.pdbx_description
1 polymer ?
#
loop_
_entity_poly.entity_id
_entity_poly.type
_entity_poly.pdbx_seq_one_letter_code
_entity_poly.pdbx_strand_id
1 'polypeptide(L)'
;MRVCLISLMLSVLFNIGCSTSHQPIEIQHQSKFAFKAYEAQLWNEAVFRWNRVLKISPEYAPAYNNLGVAYEALGEIEAALQAYETATELDQGNRFYRFNYRRCRFSRRVVEEEERESNE
;
A
#
# COMPACT_ATOMS: atom_id res chain seq x y z
N MET A 1 -4.69 2.97 -69.04
CA MET A 1 -5.11 3.42 -67.71
C MET A 1 -4.75 2.34 -66.68
N ARG A 2 -3.69 2.53 -65.96
CA ARG A 2 -3.28 1.58 -64.91
C ARG A 2 -3.28 2.35 -63.60
N VAL A 3 -4.22 1.99 -62.71
CA VAL A 3 -4.38 2.58 -61.41
C VAL A 3 -3.36 1.92 -60.47
N CYS A 4 -2.41 2.69 -60.02
CA CYS A 4 -1.43 2.25 -59.02
C CYS A 4 -2.12 2.29 -57.65
N LEU A 5 -2.42 1.13 -57.09
CA LEU A 5 -2.82 0.99 -55.69
C LEU A 5 -1.62 1.12 -54.81
N ILE A 6 -1.47 2.26 -54.16
CA ILE A 6 -0.47 2.48 -53.14
C ILE A 6 -0.97 1.80 -51.89
N SER A 7 -0.37 0.65 -51.56
CA SER A 7 -0.59 -0.06 -50.33
C SER A 7 0.03 0.75 -49.19
N LEU A 8 -0.82 1.37 -48.37
CA LEU A 8 -0.40 2.05 -47.16
C LEU A 8 -0.08 0.98 -46.10
N MET A 9 1.16 0.58 -46.03
CA MET A 9 1.67 -0.22 -44.91
C MET A 9 1.64 0.63 -43.66
N LEU A 10 0.58 0.45 -42.89
CA LEU A 10 0.45 1.02 -41.55
C LEU A 10 1.42 0.25 -40.61
N SER A 11 2.61 0.78 -40.45
CA SER A 11 3.56 0.29 -39.47
C SER A 11 3.04 0.61 -38.07
N VAL A 12 2.31 -0.34 -37.48
CA VAL A 12 2.00 -0.33 -36.07
C VAL A 12 3.34 -0.57 -35.34
N LEU A 13 4.00 0.51 -34.98
CA LEU A 13 5.10 0.45 -34.02
C LEU A 13 4.51 0.02 -32.67
N PHE A 14 4.63 -1.26 -32.40
CA PHE A 14 4.43 -1.81 -31.06
C PHE A 14 5.53 -1.19 -30.19
N ASN A 15 5.22 -0.07 -29.54
CA ASN A 15 5.99 0.42 -28.43
C ASN A 15 5.83 -0.59 -27.30
N ILE A 16 6.71 -1.61 -27.29
CA ILE A 16 6.98 -2.38 -26.09
C ILE A 16 7.74 -1.43 -25.16
N GLY A 17 7.01 -0.53 -24.53
CA GLY A 17 7.51 0.24 -23.42
C GLY A 17 7.80 -0.77 -22.31
N CYS A 18 9.08 -1.09 -22.10
CA CYS A 18 9.54 -1.60 -20.83
C CYS A 18 9.09 -0.62 -19.77
N SER A 19 7.94 -0.87 -19.15
CA SER A 19 7.54 -0.21 -17.90
C SER A 19 8.50 -0.70 -16.84
N THR A 20 9.70 -0.15 -16.81
CA THR A 20 10.40 -0.04 -15.55
C THR A 20 9.47 0.79 -14.67
N SER A 21 8.88 0.17 -13.66
CA SER A 21 8.02 0.83 -12.68
C SER A 21 8.88 1.81 -11.87
N HIS A 22 9.23 2.91 -12.54
CA HIS A 22 10.00 3.98 -11.91
C HIS A 22 9.02 4.74 -11.02
N GLN A 23 9.04 4.41 -9.75
CA GLN A 23 8.25 5.13 -8.74
C GLN A 23 8.60 6.62 -8.84
N PRO A 24 7.60 7.51 -8.88
CA PRO A 24 7.87 8.94 -8.86
C PRO A 24 8.87 9.29 -7.75
N ILE A 25 9.82 10.18 -8.05
CA ILE A 25 10.87 10.60 -7.10
C ILE A 25 10.28 11.04 -5.76
N GLU A 26 9.13 11.69 -5.79
CA GLU A 26 8.44 12.13 -4.58
C GLU A 26 7.94 10.95 -3.72
N ILE A 27 7.44 9.88 -4.32
CA ILE A 27 7.07 8.66 -3.58
C ILE A 27 8.29 8.05 -2.90
N GLN A 28 9.41 7.93 -3.63
CA GLN A 28 10.66 7.39 -3.06
C GLN A 28 11.14 8.26 -1.90
N HIS A 29 11.07 9.57 -2.04
CA HIS A 29 11.48 10.52 -1.03
C HIS A 29 10.62 10.43 0.24
N GLN A 30 9.29 10.47 0.09
CA GLN A 30 8.38 10.35 1.22
C GLN A 30 8.48 8.98 1.90
N SER A 31 8.61 7.90 1.14
CA SER A 31 8.81 6.54 1.67
C SER A 31 10.11 6.44 2.48
N LYS A 32 11.21 7.03 1.99
CA LYS A 32 12.48 7.07 2.73
C LYS A 32 12.35 7.76 4.08
N PHE A 33 11.64 8.88 4.15
CA PHE A 33 11.39 9.57 5.42
C PHE A 33 10.45 8.79 6.31
N ALA A 34 9.43 8.14 5.76
CA ALA A 34 8.54 7.28 6.51
C ALA A 34 9.29 6.11 7.18
N PHE A 35 10.21 5.46 6.46
CA PHE A 35 11.03 4.39 7.02
C PHE A 35 11.98 4.91 8.11
N LYS A 36 12.58 6.09 7.94
CA LYS A 36 13.40 6.70 9.01
C LYS A 36 12.58 7.03 10.25
N ALA A 37 11.37 7.53 10.07
CA ALA A 37 10.44 7.77 11.17
C ALA A 37 10.07 6.47 11.89
N TYR A 38 9.80 5.40 11.13
CA TYR A 38 9.57 4.06 11.67
C TYR A 38 10.76 3.57 12.52
N GLU A 39 11.99 3.62 12.00
CA GLU A 39 13.20 3.23 12.72
C GLU A 39 13.41 4.04 14.02
N ALA A 40 13.04 5.31 13.99
CA ALA A 40 13.09 6.21 15.15
C ALA A 40 11.86 6.09 16.08
N GLN A 41 10.91 5.20 15.79
CA GLN A 41 9.63 5.03 16.50
C GLN A 41 8.75 6.31 16.53
N LEU A 42 8.93 7.18 15.55
CA LEU A 42 8.14 8.40 15.36
C LEU A 42 6.88 8.06 14.55
N TRP A 43 5.95 7.34 15.17
CA TRP A 43 4.82 6.73 14.49
C TRP A 43 3.89 7.73 13.81
N ASN A 44 3.59 8.86 14.47
CA ASN A 44 2.78 9.92 13.87
C ASN A 44 3.43 10.54 12.63
N GLU A 45 4.76 10.70 12.62
CA GLU A 45 5.50 11.16 11.44
C GLU A 45 5.46 10.10 10.34
N ALA A 46 5.61 8.81 10.69
CA ALA A 46 5.47 7.72 9.72
C ALA A 46 4.08 7.72 9.07
N VAL A 47 3.00 7.86 9.85
CA VAL A 47 1.61 7.99 9.36
C VAL A 47 1.49 9.19 8.42
N PHE A 48 2.00 10.37 8.82
CA PHE A 48 1.97 11.56 7.99
C PHE A 48 2.66 11.33 6.63
N ARG A 49 3.85 10.72 6.62
CA ARG A 49 4.62 10.46 5.39
C ARG A 49 3.95 9.44 4.48
N TRP A 50 3.43 8.33 5.03
CA TRP A 50 2.70 7.35 4.24
C TRP A 50 1.42 7.92 3.64
N ASN A 51 0.69 8.77 4.37
CA ASN A 51 -0.46 9.48 3.82
C ASN A 51 -0.08 10.44 2.67
N ARG A 52 1.10 11.04 2.70
CA ARG A 52 1.61 11.82 1.57
C ARG A 52 1.88 10.94 0.34
N VAL A 53 2.44 9.75 0.54
CA VAL A 53 2.61 8.77 -0.55
C VAL A 53 1.26 8.44 -1.18
N LEU A 54 0.24 8.19 -0.37
CA LEU A 54 -1.11 7.83 -0.85
C LEU A 54 -1.84 8.98 -1.55
N LYS A 55 -1.51 10.24 -1.25
CA LYS A 55 -2.01 11.38 -2.04
C LYS A 55 -1.46 11.39 -3.47
N ILE A 56 -0.27 10.84 -3.68
CA ILE A 56 0.37 10.76 -5.00
C ILE A 56 -0.05 9.47 -5.72
N SER A 57 -0.11 8.37 -4.98
CA SER A 57 -0.45 7.05 -5.49
C SER A 57 -1.46 6.35 -4.57
N PRO A 58 -2.78 6.58 -4.77
CA PRO A 58 -3.82 6.04 -3.90
C PRO A 58 -3.91 4.51 -3.86
N GLU A 59 -3.37 3.82 -4.85
CA GLU A 59 -3.38 2.35 -4.95
C GLU A 59 -2.03 1.71 -4.56
N TYR A 60 -1.18 2.46 -3.85
CA TYR A 60 0.13 1.95 -3.44
C TYR A 60 0.00 1.06 -2.19
N ALA A 61 -0.26 -0.23 -2.40
CA ALA A 61 -0.47 -1.23 -1.35
C ALA A 61 0.60 -1.24 -0.24
N PRO A 62 1.92 -1.07 -0.54
CA PRO A 62 2.93 -1.01 0.51
C PRO A 62 2.71 0.13 1.52
N ALA A 63 2.20 1.28 1.09
CA ALA A 63 1.93 2.39 2.02
C ALA A 63 0.80 2.05 3.00
N TYR A 64 -0.27 1.39 2.54
CA TYR A 64 -1.34 0.93 3.42
C TYR A 64 -0.85 -0.10 4.42
N ASN A 65 -0.05 -1.09 4.00
CA ASN A 65 0.53 -2.05 4.93
C ASN A 65 1.39 -1.36 6.01
N ASN A 66 2.19 -0.39 5.62
CA ASN A 66 3.05 0.33 6.56
C ASN A 66 2.28 1.31 7.46
N LEU A 67 1.17 1.89 6.98
CA LEU A 67 0.21 2.59 7.83
C LEU A 67 -0.37 1.67 8.89
N GLY A 68 -0.75 0.45 8.52
CA GLY A 68 -1.23 -0.55 9.46
C GLY A 68 -0.24 -0.80 10.59
N VAL A 69 1.05 -0.95 10.27
CA VAL A 69 2.11 -1.11 11.28
C VAL A 69 2.23 0.10 12.20
N ALA A 70 2.18 1.32 11.64
CA ALA A 70 2.28 2.54 12.43
C ALA A 70 1.06 2.74 13.35
N TYR A 71 -0.15 2.44 12.86
CA TYR A 71 -1.37 2.50 13.67
C TYR A 71 -1.40 1.45 14.78
N GLU A 72 -0.93 0.20 14.52
CA GLU A 72 -0.78 -0.78 15.60
C GLU A 72 0.15 -0.27 16.71
N ALA A 73 1.29 0.33 16.34
CA ALA A 73 2.24 0.88 17.29
C ALA A 73 1.66 2.06 18.10
N LEU A 74 0.71 2.80 17.53
CA LEU A 74 -0.04 3.87 18.22
C LEU A 74 -1.21 3.32 19.07
N GLY A 75 -1.52 2.02 18.98
CA GLY A 75 -2.71 1.43 19.61
C GLY A 75 -4.01 1.69 18.86
N GLU A 76 -3.96 2.26 17.68
CA GLU A 76 -5.12 2.57 16.83
C GLU A 76 -5.53 1.34 16.00
N ILE A 77 -6.00 0.30 16.69
CA ILE A 77 -6.20 -1.03 16.11
C ILE A 77 -7.22 -1.05 14.98
N GLU A 78 -8.30 -0.29 15.06
CA GLU A 78 -9.30 -0.23 13.97
C GLU A 78 -8.72 0.41 12.70
N ALA A 79 -7.95 1.49 12.84
CA ALA A 79 -7.26 2.12 11.73
C ALA A 79 -6.20 1.18 11.11
N ALA A 80 -5.49 0.41 11.96
CA ALA A 80 -4.53 -0.59 11.50
C ALA A 80 -5.22 -1.69 10.68
N LEU A 81 -6.34 -2.21 11.15
CA LEU A 81 -7.12 -3.24 10.45
C LEU A 81 -7.59 -2.75 9.08
N GLN A 82 -8.16 -1.55 9.02
CA GLN A 82 -8.61 -0.96 7.76
C GLN A 82 -7.45 -0.79 6.77
N ALA A 83 -6.30 -0.33 7.24
CA ALA A 83 -5.12 -0.16 6.41
C ALA A 83 -4.58 -1.51 5.87
N TYR A 84 -4.47 -2.54 6.71
CA TYR A 84 -4.06 -3.86 6.28
C TYR A 84 -5.07 -4.52 5.32
N GLU A 85 -6.36 -4.33 5.54
CA GLU A 85 -7.41 -4.83 4.65
C GLU A 85 -7.26 -4.22 3.26
N THR A 86 -7.13 -2.90 3.17
CA THR A 86 -6.90 -2.19 1.91
C THR A 86 -5.62 -2.67 1.21
N ALA A 87 -4.52 -2.87 1.94
CA ALA A 87 -3.29 -3.43 1.36
C ALA A 87 -3.52 -4.83 0.76
N THR A 88 -4.31 -5.66 1.45
CA THR A 88 -4.64 -7.02 1.00
C THR A 88 -5.55 -7.02 -0.22
N GLU A 89 -6.49 -6.09 -0.31
CA GLU A 89 -7.38 -5.92 -1.48
C GLU A 89 -6.62 -5.46 -2.71
N LEU A 90 -5.69 -4.51 -2.54
CA LEU A 90 -4.87 -3.96 -3.62
C LEU A 90 -3.84 -4.95 -4.16
N ASP A 91 -3.31 -5.82 -3.31
CA ASP A 91 -2.36 -6.88 -3.69
C ASP A 91 -2.73 -8.22 -3.04
N GLN A 92 -3.72 -8.88 -3.62
CA GLN A 92 -4.28 -10.15 -3.11
C GLN A 92 -3.27 -11.30 -3.11
N GLY A 93 -2.22 -11.22 -3.94
CA GLY A 93 -1.13 -12.19 -4.00
C GLY A 93 -0.18 -12.11 -2.80
N ASN A 94 -0.12 -10.99 -2.13
CA ASN A 94 0.88 -10.72 -1.10
C ASN A 94 0.57 -11.42 0.23
N ARG A 95 1.32 -12.48 0.51
CA ARG A 95 1.15 -13.26 1.74
C ARG A 95 1.45 -12.47 3.02
N PHE A 96 2.34 -11.48 2.95
CA PHE A 96 2.73 -10.68 4.12
C PHE A 96 1.61 -9.74 4.55
N TYR A 97 0.89 -9.11 3.59
CA TYR A 97 -0.25 -8.25 3.90
C TYR A 97 -1.38 -9.05 4.55
N ARG A 98 -1.71 -10.23 3.98
CA ARG A 98 -2.70 -11.14 4.58
C ARG A 98 -2.29 -11.64 5.97
N PHE A 99 -1.00 -11.89 6.20
CA PHE A 99 -0.50 -12.27 7.51
C PHE A 99 -0.70 -11.14 8.53
N ASN A 100 -0.27 -9.91 8.21
CA ASN A 100 -0.43 -8.75 9.09
C ASN A 100 -1.90 -8.50 9.43
N TYR A 101 -2.78 -8.53 8.43
CA TYR A 101 -4.21 -8.37 8.63
C TYR A 101 -4.79 -9.42 9.60
N ARG A 102 -4.50 -10.70 9.37
CA ARG A 102 -5.01 -11.79 10.22
C ARG A 102 -4.48 -11.69 11.65
N ARG A 103 -3.20 -11.39 11.80
CA ARG A 103 -2.55 -11.24 13.10
C ARG A 103 -3.20 -10.10 13.90
N CYS A 104 -3.35 -8.94 13.30
CA CYS A 104 -3.97 -7.77 13.91
C CYS A 104 -5.44 -8.07 14.30
N ARG A 105 -6.21 -8.69 13.41
CA ARG A 105 -7.60 -9.09 13.67
C ARG A 105 -7.72 -10.11 14.80
N PHE A 106 -6.79 -11.03 14.91
CA PHE A 106 -6.75 -11.99 16.00
C PHE A 106 -6.46 -11.30 17.33
N SER A 107 -5.45 -10.44 17.38
CA SER A 107 -5.09 -9.69 18.60
C SER A 107 -6.26 -8.84 19.12
N ARG A 108 -6.99 -8.17 18.22
CA ARG A 108 -8.22 -7.42 18.61
C ARG A 108 -9.25 -8.29 19.31
N ARG A 109 -9.54 -9.49 18.73
CA ARG A 109 -10.55 -10.39 19.32
C ARG A 109 -10.16 -10.87 20.71
N VAL A 110 -8.88 -11.16 20.93
CA VAL A 110 -8.40 -11.58 22.25
C VAL A 110 -8.64 -10.48 23.28
N VAL A 111 -8.32 -9.23 22.95
CA VAL A 111 -8.56 -8.08 23.84
C VAL A 111 -10.06 -7.90 24.13
N GLU A 112 -10.92 -8.00 23.12
CA GLU A 112 -12.38 -7.89 23.28
C GLU A 112 -12.96 -9.00 24.17
N GLU A 113 -12.39 -10.21 24.12
CA GLU A 113 -12.80 -11.34 24.98
C GLU A 113 -12.36 -11.11 26.42
N GLU A 114 -11.12 -10.68 26.65
CA GLU A 114 -10.60 -10.34 27.98
C GLU A 114 -11.39 -9.20 28.65
N GLU A 115 -11.76 -8.16 27.89
CA GLU A 115 -12.58 -7.05 28.39
C GLU A 115 -14.00 -7.48 28.77
N ARG A 116 -14.60 -8.43 28.05
CA ARG A 116 -15.92 -8.99 28.40
C ARG A 116 -15.85 -9.78 29.70
N GLU A 117 -14.87 -10.67 29.83
CA GLU A 117 -14.68 -11.49 31.04
C GLU A 117 -14.39 -10.63 32.28
N SER A 118 -13.73 -9.49 32.12
CA SER A 118 -13.43 -8.58 33.25
C SER A 118 -14.64 -7.75 33.72
N ASN A 119 -15.69 -7.66 32.90
CA ASN A 119 -16.89 -6.87 33.17
C ASN A 119 -18.08 -7.71 33.68
N GLU A 120 -17.92 -9.03 33.78
CA GLU A 120 -18.88 -9.97 34.35
C GLU A 120 -18.56 -10.28 35.84
#